data_b2a8f359778e1d8782f8a15f67216581
#
_entry.id   b2a8f359778e1d8782f8a15f67216581
#
_cell.length_a   1.000
_cell.length_b   1.000
_cell.length_c   1.000
_cell.angle_alpha   90.00
_cell.angle_beta   90.00
_cell.angle_gamma   90.00
#
_symmetry.space_group_name_H-M   'P 1'
#
loop_
_entity.id
_entity.type
_entity.pdbx_description
1 polymer ?
#
loop_
_entity_poly.entity_id
_entity_poly.type
_entity_poly.pdbx_seq_one_letter_code
_entity_poly.pdbx_strand_id
1 'polypeptide(L)'
;MSESILRSLLEESAKLEWAEYDNAPAHDFSRKHSRSMKRIFRLFDKNTCQSYASVNASSRIRLSRRTVLVLLLIVFTAAVAGCTVAYFMSQSFGGKVHKDNTELFVLNTDNCPSNIEQNYYLSDLPEGYELLNTDASPFYEYTSYQNSLTGQTISFRQCVKTEFDSVHYNTEDKDFEEIEINGHYGLCLEFNSNGYLHSSLIWDNGDYILELSGDLPKTEIIDLAKSTKVYEY
;
A
#
# COMPACT_ATOMS: atom_id res chain seq x y z
N MET A 1 15.09 13.86 -32.67
CA MET A 1 13.85 14.67 -32.45
C MET A 1 14.25 15.78 -31.50
N SER A 2 14.05 17.07 -31.84
CA SER A 2 14.58 18.17 -31.04
C SER A 2 13.75 18.33 -29.77
N GLU A 3 14.38 18.66 -28.65
CA GLU A 3 13.75 18.85 -27.35
C GLU A 3 12.57 19.88 -27.37
N SER A 4 12.65 20.84 -28.29
CA SER A 4 11.59 21.83 -28.54
C SER A 4 10.31 21.20 -29.10
N ILE A 5 10.41 20.18 -29.95
CA ILE A 5 9.25 19.48 -30.53
C ILE A 5 8.58 18.61 -29.45
N LEU A 6 9.37 17.94 -28.62
CA LEU A 6 8.84 17.13 -27.52
C LEU A 6 8.08 18.01 -26.50
N ARG A 7 8.62 19.18 -26.19
CA ARG A 7 8.00 20.13 -25.25
C ARG A 7 6.67 20.67 -25.79
N SER A 8 6.61 21.03 -27.07
CA SER A 8 5.36 21.51 -27.69
C SER A 8 4.29 20.41 -27.74
N LEU A 9 4.66 19.15 -28.00
CA LEU A 9 3.71 18.04 -27.99
C LEU A 9 3.19 17.73 -26.60
N LEU A 10 4.03 17.83 -25.56
CA LEU A 10 3.61 17.67 -24.16
C LEU A 10 2.67 18.80 -23.71
N GLU A 11 2.95 20.05 -24.11
CA GLU A 11 2.06 21.18 -23.81
C GLU A 11 0.72 21.07 -24.53
N GLU A 12 0.70 20.55 -25.74
CA GLU A 12 -0.53 20.34 -26.52
C GLU A 12 -1.36 19.18 -25.96
N SER A 13 -0.71 18.08 -25.57
CA SER A 13 -1.38 16.96 -24.93
C SER A 13 -1.96 17.35 -23.55
N ALA A 14 -1.22 18.12 -22.76
CA ALA A 14 -1.70 18.65 -21.48
C ALA A 14 -2.92 19.56 -21.67
N LYS A 15 -2.92 20.45 -22.67
CA LYS A 15 -4.07 21.31 -22.97
C LYS A 15 -5.31 20.53 -23.38
N LEU A 16 -5.16 19.42 -24.11
CA LEU A 16 -6.27 18.54 -24.49
C LEU A 16 -6.86 17.82 -23.28
N GLU A 17 -5.99 17.32 -22.40
CA GLU A 17 -6.41 16.70 -21.14
C GLU A 17 -7.17 17.66 -20.22
N TRP A 18 -6.67 18.90 -20.06
CA TRP A 18 -7.33 19.92 -19.23
C TRP A 18 -8.63 20.44 -19.84
N ALA A 19 -8.76 20.50 -21.17
CA ALA A 19 -9.99 20.95 -21.84
C ALA A 19 -11.19 20.00 -21.57
N GLU A 20 -10.93 18.75 -21.28
CA GLU A 20 -11.95 17.80 -20.87
C GLU A 20 -12.48 18.09 -19.45
N TYR A 21 -11.61 18.57 -18.54
CA TYR A 21 -11.97 18.98 -17.19
C TYR A 21 -12.68 20.32 -17.11
N ASP A 22 -12.37 21.27 -18.01
CA ASP A 22 -13.04 22.58 -18.07
C ASP A 22 -14.53 22.48 -18.43
N ASN A 23 -14.94 21.41 -19.10
CA ASN A 23 -16.34 21.11 -19.43
C ASN A 23 -17.05 20.22 -18.42
N ALA A 24 -16.37 19.77 -17.36
CA ALA A 24 -17.00 18.97 -16.32
C ALA A 24 -18.03 19.82 -15.53
N PRO A 25 -19.23 19.31 -15.26
CA PRO A 25 -20.20 20.04 -14.48
C PRO A 25 -19.62 20.39 -13.11
N ALA A 26 -19.79 21.66 -12.69
CA ALA A 26 -19.29 22.13 -11.42
C ALA A 26 -19.75 21.21 -10.29
N HIS A 27 -18.79 20.63 -9.58
CA HIS A 27 -19.08 19.69 -8.51
C HIS A 27 -19.76 20.43 -7.35
N ASP A 28 -21.00 20.08 -7.07
CA ASP A 28 -21.77 20.67 -5.99
C ASP A 28 -21.37 20.01 -4.66
N PHE A 29 -20.42 20.63 -3.98
CA PHE A 29 -19.92 20.14 -2.70
C PHE A 29 -21.00 20.16 -1.62
N SER A 30 -21.15 19.10 -0.88
CA SER A 30 -22.10 19.04 0.23
C SER A 30 -21.91 20.23 1.18
N ARG A 31 -23.01 20.69 1.81
CA ARG A 31 -22.97 21.82 2.78
C ARG A 31 -21.96 21.59 3.91
N LYS A 32 -21.72 20.33 4.28
CA LYS A 32 -20.74 19.94 5.30
C LYS A 32 -19.31 20.16 4.81
N HIS A 33 -19.01 19.77 3.56
CA HIS A 33 -17.71 19.98 2.92
C HIS A 33 -17.40 21.48 2.76
N SER A 34 -18.35 22.26 2.23
CA SER A 34 -18.19 23.71 2.06
C SER A 34 -17.94 24.44 3.39
N ARG A 35 -18.57 23.98 4.49
CA ARG A 35 -18.31 24.54 5.84
C ARG A 35 -16.92 24.16 6.35
N SER A 36 -16.48 22.94 6.10
CA SER A 36 -15.13 22.47 6.46
C SER A 36 -14.05 23.24 5.74
N MET A 37 -14.18 23.43 4.41
CA MET A 37 -13.26 24.21 3.59
C MET A 37 -13.20 25.68 4.03
N LYS A 38 -14.35 26.33 4.27
CA LYS A 38 -14.38 27.70 4.80
C LYS A 38 -13.68 27.83 6.17
N ARG A 39 -13.72 26.78 7.01
CA ARG A 39 -13.00 26.76 8.28
C ARG A 39 -11.49 26.67 8.09
N ILE A 40 -11.04 25.85 7.15
CA ILE A 40 -9.63 25.70 6.78
C ILE A 40 -9.09 27.02 6.20
N PHE A 41 -9.78 27.64 5.23
CA PHE A 41 -9.37 28.92 4.67
C PHE A 41 -9.31 30.05 5.72
N ARG A 42 -10.25 30.10 6.68
CA ARG A 42 -10.17 31.06 7.80
C ARG A 42 -8.98 30.84 8.72
N LEU A 43 -8.51 29.61 8.88
CA LEU A 43 -7.30 29.31 9.66
C LEU A 43 -6.05 29.74 8.89
N PHE A 44 -6.02 29.55 7.58
CA PHE A 44 -4.93 30.03 6.72
C PHE A 44 -4.88 31.56 6.70
N ASP A 45 -6.00 32.26 6.49
CA ASP A 45 -6.08 33.73 6.51
C ASP A 45 -5.62 34.31 7.86
N LYS A 46 -6.03 33.73 8.98
CA LYS A 46 -5.56 34.17 10.30
C LYS A 46 -4.05 34.03 10.46
N ASN A 47 -3.46 32.95 9.96
CA ASN A 47 -2.02 32.75 10.04
C ASN A 47 -1.23 33.66 9.09
N THR A 48 -1.81 34.05 7.96
CA THR A 48 -1.16 34.95 6.99
C THR A 48 -1.26 36.41 7.43
N CYS A 49 -2.35 36.83 8.06
CA CYS A 49 -2.50 38.20 8.57
C CYS A 49 -1.76 38.46 9.90
N GLN A 50 -1.43 37.42 10.68
CA GLN A 50 -0.66 37.58 11.92
C GLN A 50 0.84 37.69 11.71
N SER A 51 1.37 37.44 10.51
CA SER A 51 2.82 37.54 10.27
C SER A 51 3.29 38.99 9.98
N TYR A 52 2.40 39.97 9.91
CA TYR A 52 2.77 41.38 9.68
C TYR A 52 2.42 42.36 10.82
N ALA A 53 1.79 41.90 11.88
CA ALA A 53 1.46 42.80 13.01
C ALA A 53 2.02 42.19 14.33
N SER A 54 2.99 42.91 14.89
CA SER A 54 3.59 42.75 16.22
C SER A 54 4.72 41.71 16.40
N VAL A 55 5.85 42.03 15.86
CA VAL A 55 7.13 41.72 16.50
C VAL A 55 7.26 42.63 17.75
N ASN A 56 6.67 42.24 18.87
CA ASN A 56 7.07 42.74 20.21
C ASN A 56 6.16 42.15 21.28
N ALA A 57 6.36 40.86 21.58
CA ALA A 57 6.16 40.29 22.90
C ALA A 57 6.84 38.91 22.93
N SER A 58 8.15 38.89 23.00
CA SER A 58 8.89 37.64 23.19
C SER A 58 8.77 37.21 24.64
N SER A 59 7.75 36.46 24.98
CA SER A 59 7.86 35.51 26.09
C SER A 59 8.87 34.42 25.63
N ARG A 60 10.14 34.67 25.89
CA ARG A 60 11.21 33.67 25.64
C ARG A 60 10.96 32.51 26.57
N ILE A 61 10.24 31.50 26.06
CA ILE A 61 10.18 30.18 26.68
C ILE A 61 11.63 29.68 26.64
N ARG A 62 12.34 29.81 27.78
CA ARG A 62 13.69 29.24 27.93
C ARG A 62 13.53 27.72 28.06
N LEU A 63 13.36 27.04 26.94
CA LEU A 63 13.47 25.59 26.89
C LEU A 63 14.88 25.20 27.35
N SER A 64 14.97 24.29 28.31
CA SER A 64 16.27 23.79 28.74
C SER A 64 16.94 23.09 27.56
N ARG A 65 18.29 23.14 27.49
CA ARG A 65 19.04 22.45 26.42
C ARG A 65 18.64 20.97 26.31
N ARG A 66 18.33 20.33 27.45
CA ARG A 66 17.87 18.93 27.48
C ARG A 66 16.51 18.75 26.82
N THR A 67 15.55 19.65 27.07
CA THR A 67 14.22 19.60 26.43
C THR A 67 14.29 19.81 24.93
N VAL A 68 15.15 20.70 24.45
CA VAL A 68 15.38 20.91 23.01
C VAL A 68 15.98 19.67 22.36
N LEU A 69 16.97 19.03 22.99
CA LEU A 69 17.59 17.81 22.47
C LEU A 69 16.57 16.64 22.41
N VAL A 70 15.73 16.48 23.42
CA VAL A 70 14.69 15.45 23.43
C VAL A 70 13.67 15.70 22.32
N LEU A 71 13.21 16.94 22.12
CA LEU A 71 12.29 17.29 21.05
C LEU A 71 12.91 17.05 19.67
N LEU A 72 14.19 17.43 19.48
CA LEU A 72 14.91 17.14 18.23
C LEU A 72 15.07 15.64 17.97
N LEU A 73 15.32 14.86 19.02
CA LEU A 73 15.40 13.40 18.89
C LEU A 73 14.06 12.81 18.48
N ILE A 74 12.93 13.25 19.10
CA ILE A 74 11.58 12.78 18.74
C ILE A 74 11.25 13.15 17.28
N VAL A 75 11.53 14.39 16.85
CA VAL A 75 11.29 14.82 15.48
C VAL A 75 12.17 14.04 14.50
N PHE A 76 13.42 13.80 14.84
CA PHE A 76 14.34 13.04 13.99
C PHE A 76 13.90 11.58 13.87
N THR A 77 13.52 10.92 14.96
CA THR A 77 13.03 9.53 14.93
C THR A 77 11.71 9.41 14.13
N ALA A 78 10.78 10.35 14.29
CA ALA A 78 9.55 10.39 13.51
C ALA A 78 9.81 10.63 12.01
N ALA A 79 10.76 11.51 11.67
CA ALA A 79 11.15 11.77 10.28
C ALA A 79 11.80 10.52 9.65
N VAL A 80 12.70 9.86 10.35
CA VAL A 80 13.36 8.63 9.86
C VAL A 80 12.31 7.51 9.66
N ALA A 81 11.41 7.31 10.63
CA ALA A 81 10.35 6.31 10.50
C ALA A 81 9.42 6.62 9.32
N GLY A 82 9.00 7.88 9.15
CA GLY A 82 8.17 8.29 8.01
C GLY A 82 8.86 8.12 6.65
N CYS A 83 10.16 8.44 6.57
CA CYS A 83 10.93 8.27 5.34
C CYS A 83 11.13 6.80 4.97
N THR A 84 11.34 5.91 5.95
CA THR A 84 11.51 4.48 5.67
C THR A 84 10.22 3.86 5.16
N VAL A 85 9.07 4.13 5.78
CA VAL A 85 7.77 3.64 5.30
C VAL A 85 7.49 4.16 3.88
N ALA A 86 7.62 5.46 3.63
CA ALA A 86 7.41 6.04 2.30
C ALA A 86 8.38 5.46 1.25
N TYR A 87 9.62 5.17 1.63
CA TYR A 87 10.61 4.56 0.74
C TYR A 87 10.22 3.12 0.37
N PHE A 88 9.80 2.30 1.32
CA PHE A 88 9.33 0.93 1.05
C PHE A 88 8.05 0.92 0.20
N MET A 89 7.09 1.78 0.50
CA MET A 89 5.86 1.92 -0.28
C MET A 89 6.12 2.31 -1.74
N SER A 90 7.07 3.23 -1.97
CA SER A 90 7.40 3.68 -3.33
C SER A 90 8.19 2.67 -4.15
N GLN A 91 8.66 1.57 -3.56
CA GLN A 91 9.54 0.61 -4.22
C GLN A 91 8.89 -0.74 -4.53
N SER A 92 7.82 -1.12 -3.85
CA SER A 92 7.25 -2.45 -3.99
C SER A 92 6.05 -2.49 -4.92
N PHE A 93 5.01 -1.73 -4.62
CA PHE A 93 3.77 -1.76 -5.38
C PHE A 93 3.34 -0.37 -5.83
N GLY A 94 2.85 -0.27 -7.08
CA GLY A 94 2.02 0.81 -7.56
C GLY A 94 0.57 0.38 -7.53
N GLY A 95 -0.32 1.33 -7.23
CA GLY A 95 -1.76 1.10 -7.26
C GLY A 95 -2.45 2.10 -8.17
N LYS A 96 -3.34 1.64 -9.02
CA LYS A 96 -4.24 2.47 -9.81
C LYS A 96 -5.66 2.24 -9.34
N VAL A 97 -6.17 3.21 -8.60
CA VAL A 97 -7.53 3.15 -8.05
C VAL A 97 -8.53 3.53 -9.12
N HIS A 98 -9.45 2.63 -9.40
CA HIS A 98 -10.64 2.85 -10.20
C HIS A 98 -11.86 2.96 -9.28
N LYS A 99 -13.01 3.29 -9.84
CA LYS A 99 -14.23 3.49 -9.07
C LYS A 99 -14.62 2.26 -8.23
N ASP A 100 -14.46 1.06 -8.80
CA ASP A 100 -14.98 -0.19 -8.23
C ASP A 100 -13.86 -1.21 -7.97
N ASN A 101 -12.61 -0.91 -8.39
CA ASN A 101 -11.47 -1.81 -8.21
C ASN A 101 -10.14 -1.05 -8.06
N THR A 102 -9.17 -1.75 -7.52
CA THR A 102 -7.77 -1.29 -7.48
C THR A 102 -6.91 -2.29 -8.22
N GLU A 103 -6.18 -1.78 -9.20
CA GLU A 103 -5.16 -2.53 -9.93
C GLU A 103 -3.83 -2.35 -9.19
N LEU A 104 -3.21 -3.45 -8.78
CA LEU A 104 -1.87 -3.45 -8.18
C LEU A 104 -0.86 -3.95 -9.20
N PHE A 105 0.30 -3.31 -9.24
CA PHE A 105 1.43 -3.71 -10.09
C PHE A 105 2.75 -3.50 -9.36
N VAL A 106 3.78 -4.26 -9.73
CA VAL A 106 5.11 -4.15 -9.13
C VAL A 106 5.85 -2.97 -9.75
N LEU A 107 6.44 -2.10 -8.91
CA LEU A 107 7.16 -0.90 -9.33
C LEU A 107 8.62 -1.17 -9.66
N ASN A 108 9.27 -2.08 -8.94
CA ASN A 108 10.69 -2.35 -9.07
C ASN A 108 10.93 -3.83 -9.34
N THR A 109 11.44 -4.12 -10.55
CA THR A 109 11.84 -5.46 -10.98
C THR A 109 13.35 -5.58 -11.19
N ASP A 110 14.13 -4.54 -10.85
CA ASP A 110 15.57 -4.53 -11.03
C ASP A 110 16.26 -5.50 -10.05
N ASN A 111 17.20 -6.30 -10.57
CA ASN A 111 17.98 -7.28 -9.80
C ASN A 111 17.16 -8.39 -9.13
N CYS A 112 15.94 -8.65 -9.61
CA CYS A 112 15.13 -9.75 -9.09
C CYS A 112 15.45 -11.05 -9.85
N PRO A 113 15.26 -12.22 -9.21
CA PRO A 113 15.37 -13.51 -9.87
C PRO A 113 14.43 -13.61 -11.06
N SER A 114 14.92 -14.15 -12.18
CA SER A 114 14.12 -14.42 -13.38
C SER A 114 13.34 -15.73 -13.32
N ASN A 115 13.68 -16.58 -12.36
CA ASN A 115 13.02 -17.85 -12.06
C ASN A 115 12.92 -18.02 -10.55
N ILE A 116 12.07 -18.94 -10.10
CA ILE A 116 12.03 -19.34 -8.69
C ILE A 116 13.27 -20.18 -8.39
N GLU A 117 14.16 -19.63 -7.57
CA GLU A 117 15.40 -20.26 -7.09
C GLU A 117 15.25 -20.78 -5.66
N GLN A 118 14.33 -20.20 -4.88
CA GLN A 118 14.02 -20.57 -3.51
C GLN A 118 12.51 -20.69 -3.37
N ASN A 119 12.04 -21.84 -2.93
CA ASN A 119 10.62 -22.08 -2.70
C ASN A 119 10.26 -21.73 -1.26
N TYR A 120 9.14 -21.01 -1.10
CA TYR A 120 8.59 -20.65 0.20
C TYR A 120 7.38 -21.51 0.52
N TYR A 121 7.15 -21.74 1.81
CA TYR A 121 6.00 -22.50 2.30
C TYR A 121 5.48 -21.92 3.62
N LEU A 122 4.23 -22.25 3.95
CA LEU A 122 3.59 -21.89 5.21
C LEU A 122 3.93 -22.95 6.26
N SER A 123 4.67 -22.57 7.34
CA SER A 123 5.11 -23.53 8.36
C SER A 123 4.04 -23.86 9.41
N ASP A 124 3.10 -22.94 9.66
CA ASP A 124 2.15 -23.02 10.76
C ASP A 124 0.70 -22.99 10.26
N LEU A 125 0.37 -23.97 9.37
CA LEU A 125 -1.01 -24.13 8.89
C LEU A 125 -1.96 -24.38 10.07
N PRO A 126 -3.16 -23.79 10.09
CA PRO A 126 -4.17 -24.06 11.10
C PRO A 126 -4.59 -25.54 11.10
N GLU A 127 -5.04 -26.02 12.25
CA GLU A 127 -5.47 -27.41 12.41
C GLU A 127 -6.61 -27.77 11.44
N GLY A 128 -6.51 -28.93 10.82
CA GLY A 128 -7.51 -29.46 9.90
C GLY A 128 -7.33 -29.05 8.44
N TYR A 129 -6.35 -28.18 8.13
CA TYR A 129 -6.03 -27.87 6.75
C TYR A 129 -5.06 -28.90 6.17
N GLU A 130 -5.41 -29.42 5.02
CA GLU A 130 -4.63 -30.38 4.25
C GLU A 130 -4.33 -29.83 2.86
N LEU A 131 -3.21 -30.25 2.28
CA LEU A 131 -2.83 -29.89 0.92
C LEU A 131 -3.89 -30.40 -0.06
N LEU A 132 -4.48 -29.48 -0.80
CA LEU A 132 -5.47 -29.78 -1.84
C LEU A 132 -4.84 -29.89 -3.22
N ASN A 133 -4.00 -28.91 -3.59
CA ASN A 133 -3.38 -28.83 -4.90
C ASN A 133 -2.09 -28.03 -4.85
N THR A 134 -1.16 -28.38 -5.75
CA THR A 134 0.04 -27.60 -6.05
C THR A 134 0.19 -27.50 -7.55
N ASP A 135 0.44 -26.27 -8.05
CA ASP A 135 0.78 -25.97 -9.43
C ASP A 135 2.06 -25.13 -9.44
N ALA A 136 3.05 -25.55 -10.20
CA ALA A 136 4.36 -24.94 -10.21
C ALA A 136 4.93 -24.81 -11.63
N SER A 137 5.59 -23.70 -11.85
CA SER A 137 6.36 -23.41 -13.05
C SER A 137 7.70 -22.75 -12.65
N PRO A 138 8.61 -22.48 -13.57
CA PRO A 138 9.82 -21.72 -13.26
C PRO A 138 9.54 -20.30 -12.73
N PHE A 139 8.36 -19.76 -12.96
CA PHE A 139 8.02 -18.36 -12.69
C PHE A 139 7.05 -18.16 -11.54
N TYR A 140 6.30 -19.17 -11.19
CA TYR A 140 5.36 -19.14 -10.07
C TYR A 140 5.21 -20.52 -9.41
N GLU A 141 4.85 -20.52 -8.15
CA GLU A 141 4.34 -21.66 -7.41
C GLU A 141 3.04 -21.26 -6.73
N TYR A 142 2.03 -22.11 -6.89
CA TYR A 142 0.71 -21.93 -6.27
C TYR A 142 0.37 -23.18 -5.50
N THR A 143 0.03 -23.02 -4.21
CA THR A 143 -0.38 -24.11 -3.33
C THR A 143 -1.70 -23.75 -2.68
N SER A 144 -2.64 -24.69 -2.68
CA SER A 144 -3.92 -24.53 -2.01
C SER A 144 -4.10 -25.60 -0.95
N TYR A 145 -4.75 -25.21 0.13
CA TYR A 145 -5.09 -26.04 1.27
C TYR A 145 -6.58 -25.95 1.52
N GLN A 146 -7.18 -27.05 2.01
CA GLN A 146 -8.58 -27.07 2.38
C GLN A 146 -8.75 -27.69 3.76
N ASN A 147 -9.60 -27.09 4.58
CA ASN A 147 -10.03 -27.68 5.83
C ASN A 147 -11.09 -28.75 5.54
N SER A 148 -10.79 -29.99 5.86
CA SER A 148 -11.63 -31.15 5.57
C SER A 148 -12.99 -31.13 6.30
N LEU A 149 -13.10 -30.37 7.40
CA LEU A 149 -14.31 -30.30 8.22
C LEU A 149 -15.21 -29.14 7.82
N THR A 150 -14.62 -27.96 7.54
CA THR A 150 -15.38 -26.72 7.26
C THR A 150 -15.50 -26.43 5.77
N GLY A 151 -14.62 -26.99 4.94
CA GLY A 151 -14.53 -26.70 3.52
C GLY A 151 -13.84 -25.37 3.21
N GLN A 152 -13.39 -24.62 4.23
CA GLN A 152 -12.66 -23.36 4.05
C GLN A 152 -11.33 -23.60 3.34
N THR A 153 -10.88 -22.61 2.60
CA THR A 153 -9.68 -22.71 1.78
C THR A 153 -8.64 -21.67 2.15
N ILE A 154 -7.39 -22.04 1.96
CA ILE A 154 -6.23 -21.13 2.00
C ILE A 154 -5.45 -21.35 0.72
N SER A 155 -5.02 -20.30 0.06
CA SER A 155 -4.13 -20.37 -1.09
C SER A 155 -2.91 -19.49 -0.89
N PHE A 156 -1.75 -20.04 -1.23
CA PHE A 156 -0.46 -19.37 -1.17
C PHE A 156 0.18 -19.40 -2.55
N ARG A 157 0.63 -18.25 -3.02
CA ARG A 157 1.30 -18.09 -4.31
C ARG A 157 2.61 -17.35 -4.12
N GLN A 158 3.65 -17.86 -4.76
CA GLN A 158 4.92 -17.19 -4.98
C GLN A 158 5.06 -16.90 -6.46
N CYS A 159 5.52 -15.71 -6.82
CA CYS A 159 5.69 -15.31 -8.21
C CYS A 159 6.97 -14.47 -8.39
N VAL A 160 7.71 -14.68 -9.50
CA VAL A 160 8.79 -13.78 -9.86
C VAL A 160 8.22 -12.41 -10.24
N LYS A 161 8.89 -11.33 -9.86
CA LYS A 161 8.37 -9.97 -10.03
C LYS A 161 8.14 -9.58 -11.49
N THR A 162 8.94 -10.12 -12.41
CA THR A 162 8.82 -9.83 -13.85
C THR A 162 7.58 -10.45 -14.49
N GLU A 163 7.05 -11.51 -13.91
CA GLU A 163 5.86 -12.23 -14.39
C GLU A 163 4.62 -11.94 -13.52
N PHE A 164 4.75 -10.98 -12.60
CA PHE A 164 3.60 -10.55 -11.81
C PHE A 164 2.73 -9.66 -12.69
N ASP A 165 1.68 -10.25 -13.22
CA ASP A 165 0.61 -9.51 -13.88
C ASP A 165 -0.14 -8.66 -12.86
N SER A 166 -0.64 -7.51 -13.30
CA SER A 166 -1.46 -6.66 -12.45
C SER A 166 -2.67 -7.43 -11.92
N VAL A 167 -2.86 -7.39 -10.62
CA VAL A 167 -4.00 -8.03 -9.95
C VAL A 167 -5.06 -6.99 -9.67
N HIS A 168 -6.29 -7.29 -10.08
CA HIS A 168 -7.44 -6.44 -9.84
C HIS A 168 -8.19 -6.91 -8.61
N TYR A 169 -8.22 -6.07 -7.59
CA TYR A 169 -9.02 -6.30 -6.39
C TYR A 169 -10.29 -5.48 -6.44
N ASN A 170 -11.43 -6.11 -6.14
CA ASN A 170 -12.67 -5.38 -5.91
C ASN A 170 -12.55 -4.62 -4.58
N THR A 171 -12.38 -3.31 -4.69
CA THR A 171 -12.23 -2.40 -3.54
C THR A 171 -13.44 -1.49 -3.37
N GLU A 172 -14.60 -1.86 -3.93
CA GLU A 172 -15.84 -1.12 -3.72
C GLU A 172 -16.15 -1.07 -2.21
N ASP A 173 -16.15 0.15 -1.66
CA ASP A 173 -16.33 0.45 -0.24
C ASP A 173 -15.27 -0.14 0.72
N LYS A 174 -14.09 -0.50 0.21
CA LYS A 174 -13.00 -1.09 0.99
C LYS A 174 -11.67 -0.51 0.59
N ASP A 175 -10.78 -0.36 1.57
CA ASP A 175 -9.42 0.08 1.37
C ASP A 175 -8.44 -1.03 1.74
N PHE A 176 -7.28 -1.05 1.06
CA PHE A 176 -6.15 -1.85 1.52
C PHE A 176 -5.61 -1.28 2.81
N GLU A 177 -5.30 -2.17 3.74
CA GLU A 177 -4.52 -1.84 4.91
C GLU A 177 -3.06 -2.18 4.68
N GLU A 178 -2.20 -1.22 4.94
CA GLU A 178 -0.76 -1.40 4.89
C GLU A 178 -0.29 -2.19 6.11
N ILE A 179 0.53 -3.20 5.86
CA ILE A 179 1.05 -4.08 6.90
C ILE A 179 2.52 -4.38 6.67
N GLU A 180 3.17 -4.91 7.70
CA GLU A 180 4.54 -5.40 7.62
C GLU A 180 4.58 -6.90 7.92
N ILE A 181 5.19 -7.67 7.01
CA ILE A 181 5.39 -9.11 7.12
C ILE A 181 6.89 -9.39 7.12
N ASN A 182 7.44 -9.81 8.26
CA ASN A 182 8.86 -10.16 8.42
C ASN A 182 9.82 -9.05 7.95
N GLY A 183 9.45 -7.76 8.17
CA GLY A 183 10.25 -6.61 7.76
C GLY A 183 10.00 -6.15 6.32
N HIS A 184 9.04 -6.73 5.61
CA HIS A 184 8.67 -6.41 4.26
C HIS A 184 7.30 -5.74 4.19
N TYR A 185 7.15 -4.80 3.27
CA TYR A 185 5.90 -4.11 3.03
C TYR A 185 4.87 -5.00 2.35
N GLY A 186 3.65 -4.97 2.85
CA GLY A 186 2.52 -5.70 2.28
C GLY A 186 1.21 -4.91 2.36
N LEU A 187 0.24 -5.39 1.63
CA LEU A 187 -1.12 -4.87 1.54
C LEU A 187 -2.11 -5.98 1.89
N CYS A 188 -3.03 -5.70 2.80
CA CYS A 188 -4.07 -6.64 3.22
C CYS A 188 -5.46 -6.06 2.94
N LEU A 189 -6.32 -6.88 2.38
CA LEU A 189 -7.74 -6.60 2.15
C LEU A 189 -8.57 -7.66 2.88
N GLU A 190 -9.54 -7.23 3.70
CA GLU A 190 -10.49 -8.12 4.34
C GLU A 190 -11.92 -7.79 3.86
N PHE A 191 -12.68 -8.80 3.53
CA PHE A 191 -14.07 -8.64 3.10
C PHE A 191 -14.92 -9.86 3.47
N ASN A 192 -16.24 -9.66 3.55
CA ASN A 192 -17.17 -10.75 3.78
C ASN A 192 -17.61 -11.34 2.43
N SER A 193 -17.41 -12.64 2.26
CA SER A 193 -17.84 -13.38 1.09
C SER A 193 -18.68 -14.58 1.53
N ASN A 194 -19.94 -14.65 1.10
CA ASN A 194 -20.85 -15.76 1.39
C ASN A 194 -21.00 -16.11 2.89
N GLY A 195 -20.84 -15.12 3.76
CA GLY A 195 -20.95 -15.31 5.21
C GLY A 195 -19.64 -15.71 5.91
N TYR A 196 -18.54 -15.81 5.18
CA TYR A 196 -17.20 -16.01 5.72
C TYR A 196 -16.38 -14.74 5.57
N LEU A 197 -15.55 -14.48 6.56
CA LEU A 197 -14.48 -13.48 6.42
C LEU A 197 -13.42 -14.05 5.49
N HIS A 198 -13.15 -13.34 4.42
CA HIS A 198 -12.09 -13.66 3.48
C HIS A 198 -11.03 -12.57 3.55
N SER A 199 -9.79 -12.96 3.69
CA SER A 199 -8.66 -12.03 3.67
C SER A 199 -7.72 -12.36 2.54
N SER A 200 -7.21 -11.31 1.91
CA SER A 200 -6.21 -11.40 0.85
C SER A 200 -5.03 -10.50 1.20
N LEU A 201 -3.85 -11.05 1.18
CA LEU A 201 -2.60 -10.42 1.55
C LEU A 201 -1.59 -10.58 0.44
N ILE A 202 -0.95 -9.49 0.05
CA ILE A 202 0.15 -9.48 -0.90
C ILE A 202 1.34 -8.74 -0.28
N TRP A 203 2.55 -9.28 -0.44
CA TRP A 203 3.77 -8.60 0.00
C TRP A 203 4.96 -8.91 -0.89
N ASP A 204 5.90 -7.99 -0.90
CA ASP A 204 7.18 -8.10 -1.60
C ASP A 204 8.26 -8.52 -0.60
N ASN A 205 8.78 -9.74 -0.71
CA ASN A 205 9.83 -10.22 0.19
C ASN A 205 11.27 -9.81 -0.22
N GLY A 206 11.39 -8.94 -1.22
CA GLY A 206 12.67 -8.51 -1.80
C GLY A 206 12.94 -9.19 -3.14
N ASP A 207 12.81 -10.49 -3.22
CA ASP A 207 13.08 -11.29 -4.44
C ASP A 207 11.80 -11.63 -5.22
N TYR A 208 10.72 -11.94 -4.52
CA TYR A 208 9.46 -12.43 -5.07
C TYR A 208 8.27 -11.64 -4.56
N ILE A 209 7.17 -11.74 -5.26
CA ILE A 209 5.85 -11.38 -4.76
C ILE A 209 5.21 -12.62 -4.17
N LEU A 210 4.77 -12.50 -2.93
CA LEU A 210 4.06 -13.53 -2.20
C LEU A 210 2.62 -13.09 -1.98
N GLU A 211 1.69 -13.99 -2.23
CA GLU A 211 0.25 -13.78 -2.05
C GLU A 211 -0.31 -14.88 -1.16
N LEU A 212 -1.11 -14.49 -0.19
CA LEU A 212 -1.82 -15.40 0.71
C LEU A 212 -3.27 -14.95 0.79
N SER A 213 -4.19 -15.85 0.47
CA SER A 213 -5.62 -15.58 0.61
C SER A 213 -6.33 -16.76 1.24
N GLY A 214 -7.42 -16.48 1.93
CA GLY A 214 -8.17 -17.57 2.57
C GLY A 214 -9.42 -17.09 3.31
N ASP A 215 -10.26 -18.07 3.65
CA ASP A 215 -11.48 -17.87 4.42
C ASP A 215 -11.17 -17.75 5.92
N LEU A 216 -10.27 -16.84 6.24
CA LEU A 216 -9.75 -16.56 7.57
C LEU A 216 -9.81 -15.05 7.85
N PRO A 217 -9.96 -14.65 9.14
CA PRO A 217 -9.86 -13.24 9.52
C PRO A 217 -8.43 -12.71 9.27
N LYS A 218 -8.33 -11.41 9.04
CA LYS A 218 -7.07 -10.72 8.76
C LYS A 218 -5.96 -11.04 9.75
N THR A 219 -6.26 -11.12 11.04
CA THR A 219 -5.26 -11.43 12.07
C THR A 219 -4.60 -12.80 11.86
N GLU A 220 -5.40 -13.82 11.51
CA GLU A 220 -4.92 -15.17 11.28
C GLU A 220 -4.12 -15.25 9.96
N ILE A 221 -4.56 -14.56 8.90
CA ILE A 221 -3.82 -14.48 7.62
C ILE A 221 -2.46 -13.80 7.82
N ILE A 222 -2.39 -12.73 8.62
CA ILE A 222 -1.13 -12.05 8.92
C ILE A 222 -0.18 -12.96 9.71
N ASP A 223 -0.67 -13.67 10.72
CA ASP A 223 0.15 -14.57 11.50
C ASP A 223 0.65 -15.77 10.66
N LEU A 224 -0.21 -16.28 9.78
CA LEU A 224 0.16 -17.32 8.82
C LEU A 224 1.21 -16.83 7.82
N ALA A 225 1.08 -15.61 7.30
CA ALA A 225 2.08 -15.02 6.41
C ALA A 225 3.44 -14.85 7.10
N LYS A 226 3.46 -14.48 8.39
CA LYS A 226 4.69 -14.39 9.18
C LYS A 226 5.37 -15.74 9.40
N SER A 227 4.61 -16.85 9.31
CA SER A 227 5.15 -18.20 9.42
C SER A 227 5.85 -18.69 8.15
N THR A 228 5.86 -17.90 7.08
CA THR A 228 6.48 -18.27 5.81
C THR A 228 7.98 -18.54 5.97
N LYS A 229 8.44 -19.67 5.45
CA LYS A 229 9.84 -20.12 5.48
C LYS A 229 10.30 -20.59 4.11
N VAL A 230 11.61 -20.58 3.91
CA VAL A 230 12.27 -21.16 2.72
C VAL A 230 12.45 -22.66 2.92
N TYR A 231 12.23 -23.44 1.87
CA TYR A 231 12.64 -24.84 1.87
C TYR A 231 14.17 -24.94 1.89
N GLU A 232 14.72 -25.55 2.91
CA GLU A 232 16.13 -25.95 2.96
C GLU A 232 16.24 -27.38 2.40
N TYR A 233 16.94 -27.52 1.27
CA TYR A 233 17.23 -28.82 0.64
C TYR A 233 18.49 -29.47 1.23
#